data_fe88b449547d4f834bbd3f5a1dc07faf
#
_entry.id   fe88b449547d4f834bbd3f5a1dc07faf
#
_cell.length_a   1.000
_cell.length_b   1.000
_cell.length_c   1.000
_cell.angle_alpha   90.00
_cell.angle_beta   90.00
_cell.angle_gamma   90.00
#
_symmetry.space_group_name_H-M   'P 1'
#
loop_
_entity.id
_entity.type
_entity.pdbx_description
1 polymer ?
#
loop_
_entity_poly.entity_id
_entity_poly.type
_entity_poly.pdbx_seq_one_letter_code
_entity_poly.pdbx_strand_id
1 'polypeptide(L)'
;MKLCIISFGDIMIKAIATDLDGTLFYPKRRFRLISTANRQFIRNASLSGKEVILVTGRNLFVPGKVIKTVAIKKNISVVSCNGARVIHNGETIYEETVPNEKALKLFYALQKYKEIKSLMFFTNRFKMYVDSSGLNPLMRAIGWVGLNLQGAYFEPFQLGKNRTIKGIQDPETKIYKIMPWFGLGKKGVETARKVYDKFVEEFGDEYEIWYSGPAIEFMDKGTNKAKALKKLLDVCNINYDEVAVVGDSGNDIPLFENFENSFVMAQAPEEVKQKAKVRLKSFNDLSNYIK
;
A
#
# COMPACT_ATOMS: atom_id res chain seq x y z
N MET A 1 -18.33 -21.99 22.10
CA MET A 1 -18.17 -21.54 20.73
C MET A 1 -17.06 -22.40 20.10
N LYS A 2 -17.45 -23.41 19.27
CA LYS A 2 -16.48 -24.32 18.65
C LYS A 2 -15.60 -23.53 17.65
N LEU A 3 -14.28 -23.49 17.90
CA LEU A 3 -13.34 -23.15 16.86
C LEU A 3 -13.53 -24.16 15.72
N CYS A 4 -14.05 -23.70 14.59
CA CYS A 4 -13.94 -24.43 13.35
C CYS A 4 -12.43 -24.42 12.99
N ILE A 5 -11.75 -25.52 13.25
CA ILE A 5 -10.42 -25.78 12.71
C ILE A 5 -10.66 -25.95 11.21
N ILE A 6 -10.47 -24.87 10.45
CA ILE A 6 -10.39 -24.95 8.99
C ILE A 6 -9.12 -25.74 8.72
N SER A 7 -9.28 -27.04 8.39
CA SER A 7 -8.19 -27.81 7.83
C SER A 7 -7.86 -27.18 6.48
N PHE A 8 -6.80 -26.37 6.43
CA PHE A 8 -6.12 -26.09 5.17
C PHE A 8 -5.59 -27.45 4.72
N GLY A 9 -6.22 -28.03 3.68
CA GLY A 9 -5.78 -29.30 3.10
C GLY A 9 -4.29 -29.26 2.78
N ASP A 10 -3.67 -30.36 2.43
CA ASP A 10 -2.22 -30.55 2.18
C ASP A 10 -1.60 -29.65 1.09
N ILE A 11 -2.14 -28.47 0.85
CA ILE A 11 -1.64 -27.48 -0.11
C ILE A 11 -0.40 -26.80 0.51
N MET A 12 0.72 -27.04 -0.12
CA MET A 12 1.98 -26.43 0.29
C MET A 12 2.04 -24.97 -0.19
N ILE A 13 2.07 -24.04 0.76
CA ILE A 13 2.24 -22.62 0.44
C ILE A 13 3.62 -22.35 -0.14
N LYS A 14 3.66 -21.84 -1.38
CA LYS A 14 4.89 -21.46 -2.10
C LYS A 14 5.21 -19.98 -2.00
N ALA A 15 4.19 -19.11 -1.77
CA ALA A 15 4.40 -17.68 -1.66
C ALA A 15 3.66 -17.07 -0.46
N ILE A 16 4.26 -16.01 0.11
CA ILE A 16 3.67 -15.17 1.14
C ILE A 16 3.58 -13.75 0.60
N ALA A 17 2.36 -13.27 0.36
CA ALA A 17 2.08 -11.91 -0.07
C ALA A 17 1.57 -11.09 1.13
N THR A 18 2.34 -10.11 1.57
CA THR A 18 2.03 -9.35 2.80
C THR A 18 1.95 -7.86 2.55
N ASP A 19 0.91 -7.22 3.13
CA ASP A 19 0.93 -5.78 3.30
C ASP A 19 1.99 -5.36 4.33
N LEU A 20 2.34 -4.07 4.34
CA LEU A 20 3.36 -3.50 5.21
C LEU A 20 2.76 -2.79 6.42
N ASP A 21 1.97 -1.74 6.17
CA ASP A 21 1.46 -0.85 7.23
C ASP A 21 0.30 -1.49 7.97
N GLY A 22 0.48 -1.69 9.28
CA GLY A 22 -0.52 -2.42 10.08
C GLY A 22 -0.40 -3.94 10.00
N THR A 23 0.35 -4.49 9.04
CA THR A 23 0.57 -5.92 8.86
C THR A 23 2.00 -6.33 9.22
N LEU A 24 2.93 -6.28 8.30
CA LEU A 24 4.34 -6.66 8.57
C LEU A 24 5.01 -5.72 9.59
N PHE A 25 4.62 -4.44 9.61
CA PHE A 25 5.11 -3.43 10.56
C PHE A 25 4.39 -3.45 11.91
N TYR A 26 3.40 -4.31 12.10
CA TYR A 26 2.65 -4.41 13.35
C TYR A 26 3.37 -5.33 14.36
N PRO A 27 3.40 -5.00 15.67
CA PRO A 27 3.02 -3.69 16.21
C PRO A 27 4.04 -2.60 15.83
N LYS A 28 3.55 -1.38 15.52
CA LYS A 28 4.38 -0.25 15.11
C LYS A 28 5.40 0.10 16.20
N ARG A 29 6.66 0.21 15.83
CA ARG A 29 7.77 0.51 16.73
C ARG A 29 8.45 1.83 16.37
N ARG A 30 8.91 2.57 17.37
CA ARG A 30 9.48 3.92 17.18
C ARG A 30 10.78 3.92 16.36
N PHE A 31 11.63 2.91 16.52
CA PHE A 31 12.99 2.87 15.95
C PHE A 31 13.24 1.73 14.95
N ARG A 32 12.28 0.85 14.72
CA ARG A 32 12.43 -0.29 13.81
C ARG A 32 11.20 -0.45 12.94
N LEU A 33 11.40 -0.59 11.62
CA LEU A 33 10.31 -0.85 10.68
C LEU A 33 9.61 -2.18 10.98
N ILE A 34 10.38 -3.22 11.22
CA ILE A 34 9.90 -4.59 11.38
C ILE A 34 10.34 -5.13 12.76
N SER A 35 9.46 -5.85 13.43
CA SER A 35 9.80 -6.56 14.67
C SER A 35 10.84 -7.65 14.39
N THR A 36 11.64 -8.03 15.41
CA THR A 36 12.61 -9.11 15.25
C THR A 36 11.93 -10.42 14.86
N ALA A 37 10.77 -10.73 15.46
CA ALA A 37 10.01 -11.93 15.16
C ALA A 37 9.51 -11.96 13.70
N ASN A 38 8.87 -10.86 13.23
CA ASN A 38 8.39 -10.77 11.85
C ASN A 38 9.56 -10.85 10.84
N ARG A 39 10.69 -10.18 11.15
CA ARG A 39 11.88 -10.24 10.32
C ARG A 39 12.43 -11.65 10.21
N GLN A 40 12.52 -12.36 11.33
CA GLN A 40 13.01 -13.74 11.36
C GLN A 40 12.09 -14.69 10.63
N PHE A 41 10.76 -14.53 10.81
CA PHE A 41 9.75 -15.31 10.10
C PHE A 41 9.90 -15.15 8.57
N ILE A 42 9.91 -13.92 8.05
CA ILE A 42 10.09 -13.64 6.61
C ILE A 42 11.41 -14.21 6.09
N ARG A 43 12.49 -14.06 6.86
CA ARG A 43 13.80 -14.61 6.49
C ARG A 43 13.76 -16.14 6.40
N ASN A 44 13.17 -16.80 7.39
CA ASN A 44 13.06 -18.27 7.40
C ASN A 44 12.18 -18.76 6.24
N ALA A 45 11.05 -18.09 5.96
CA ALA A 45 10.20 -18.41 4.83
C ALA A 45 10.96 -18.33 3.50
N SER A 46 11.74 -17.26 3.29
CA SER A 46 12.58 -17.15 2.09
C SER A 46 13.69 -18.20 2.02
N LEU A 47 14.32 -18.54 3.14
CA LEU A 47 15.36 -19.57 3.19
C LEU A 47 14.79 -20.97 2.93
N SER A 48 13.53 -21.24 3.29
CA SER A 48 12.82 -22.48 2.96
C SER A 48 12.32 -22.54 1.52
N GLY A 49 12.66 -21.56 0.69
CA GLY A 49 12.32 -21.53 -0.73
C GLY A 49 11.00 -20.84 -1.07
N LYS A 50 10.27 -20.30 -0.09
CA LYS A 50 9.04 -19.57 -0.35
C LYS A 50 9.34 -18.21 -0.98
N GLU A 51 8.53 -17.82 -1.97
CA GLU A 51 8.58 -16.47 -2.51
C GLU A 51 7.98 -15.48 -1.50
N VAL A 52 8.67 -14.37 -1.24
CA VAL A 52 8.16 -13.30 -0.37
C VAL A 52 7.80 -12.10 -1.23
N ILE A 53 6.55 -11.69 -1.16
CA ILE A 53 5.99 -10.62 -1.97
C ILE A 53 5.49 -9.52 -1.04
N LEU A 54 6.03 -8.31 -1.18
CA LEU A 54 5.53 -7.13 -0.47
C LEU A 54 4.41 -6.49 -1.29
N VAL A 55 3.20 -6.40 -0.73
CA VAL A 55 2.01 -5.88 -1.42
C VAL A 55 1.52 -4.64 -0.68
N THR A 56 1.83 -3.44 -1.17
CA THR A 56 1.69 -2.21 -0.39
C THR A 56 1.12 -1.02 -1.16
N GLY A 57 0.45 -0.13 -0.45
CA GLY A 57 0.07 1.19 -0.97
C GLY A 57 1.26 2.17 -1.09
N ARG A 58 2.45 1.83 -0.58
CA ARG A 58 3.66 2.65 -0.68
C ARG A 58 4.31 2.54 -2.05
N ASN A 59 5.15 3.55 -2.40
CA ASN A 59 6.05 3.47 -3.55
C ASN A 59 7.29 2.61 -3.17
N LEU A 60 8.31 2.58 -4.01
CA LEU A 60 9.43 1.61 -3.89
C LEU A 60 10.47 1.95 -2.82
N PHE A 61 10.51 3.17 -2.31
CA PHE A 61 11.54 3.58 -1.35
C PHE A 61 11.46 2.82 -0.02
N VAL A 62 10.26 2.71 0.55
CA VAL A 62 10.06 1.98 1.81
C VAL A 62 10.18 0.48 1.63
N PRO A 63 9.56 -0.17 0.62
CA PRO A 63 9.86 -1.57 0.29
C PRO A 63 11.34 -1.86 0.13
N GLY A 64 12.09 -1.00 -0.56
CA GLY A 64 13.55 -1.13 -0.69
C GLY A 64 14.31 -1.13 0.64
N LYS A 65 13.85 -0.36 1.63
CA LYS A 65 14.40 -0.42 3.00
C LYS A 65 14.04 -1.72 3.72
N VAL A 66 12.83 -2.24 3.51
CA VAL A 66 12.40 -3.53 4.07
C VAL A 66 13.31 -4.64 3.55
N ILE A 67 13.51 -4.71 2.25
CA ILE A 67 14.37 -5.71 1.59
C ILE A 67 15.78 -5.69 2.21
N LYS A 68 16.38 -4.51 2.35
CA LYS A 68 17.70 -4.34 3.00
C LYS A 68 17.69 -4.78 4.47
N THR A 69 16.62 -4.47 5.20
CA THR A 69 16.51 -4.80 6.65
C THR A 69 16.36 -6.31 6.88
N VAL A 70 15.62 -7.00 6.03
CA VAL A 70 15.42 -8.45 6.13
C VAL A 70 16.67 -9.21 5.71
N ALA A 71 17.58 -8.58 4.95
CA ALA A 71 18.85 -9.14 4.49
C ALA A 71 18.68 -10.51 3.80
N ILE A 72 17.70 -10.60 2.90
CA ILE A 72 17.49 -11.78 2.05
C ILE A 72 18.33 -11.61 0.79
N LYS A 73 19.05 -12.67 0.41
CA LYS A 73 19.89 -12.68 -0.81
C LYS A 73 19.07 -12.84 -2.10
N LYS A 74 17.87 -13.42 -2.01
CA LYS A 74 16.92 -13.52 -3.14
C LYS A 74 16.20 -12.19 -3.35
N ASN A 75 15.91 -11.87 -4.58
CA ASN A 75 15.10 -10.71 -4.92
C ASN A 75 13.68 -10.89 -4.36
N ILE A 76 13.26 -9.94 -3.51
CA ILE A 76 11.90 -9.86 -3.01
C ILE A 76 11.08 -9.14 -4.07
N SER A 77 9.97 -9.74 -4.45
CA SER A 77 9.01 -9.12 -5.35
C SER A 77 8.18 -8.06 -4.62
N VAL A 78 7.82 -7.00 -5.34
CA VAL A 78 7.06 -5.89 -4.78
C VAL A 78 5.88 -5.53 -5.67
N VAL A 79 4.68 -5.55 -5.11
CA VAL A 79 3.47 -4.94 -5.65
C VAL A 79 3.30 -3.61 -4.91
N SER A 80 3.54 -2.49 -5.59
CA SER A 80 3.55 -1.14 -5.00
C SER A 80 2.38 -0.28 -5.47
N CYS A 81 2.13 0.83 -4.78
CA CYS A 81 1.06 1.78 -5.08
C CYS A 81 -0.31 1.11 -5.28
N ASN A 82 -0.68 0.18 -4.37
CA ASN A 82 -1.93 -0.59 -4.41
C ASN A 82 -2.13 -1.44 -5.69
N GLY A 83 -1.05 -1.87 -6.32
CA GLY A 83 -1.12 -2.68 -7.53
C GLY A 83 -0.80 -1.92 -8.81
N ALA A 84 -0.54 -0.62 -8.75
CA ALA A 84 -0.19 0.17 -9.92
C ALA A 84 1.19 -0.18 -10.51
N ARG A 85 2.07 -0.85 -9.73
CA ARG A 85 3.38 -1.26 -10.22
C ARG A 85 3.85 -2.56 -9.58
N VAL A 86 4.38 -3.46 -10.39
CA VAL A 86 4.98 -4.73 -9.94
C VAL A 86 6.44 -4.78 -10.33
N ILE A 87 7.29 -5.05 -9.33
CA ILE A 87 8.73 -5.29 -9.50
C ILE A 87 9.04 -6.75 -9.17
N HIS A 88 9.70 -7.43 -10.09
CA HIS A 88 10.22 -8.77 -9.89
C HIS A 88 11.66 -8.83 -10.40
N ASN A 89 12.56 -9.43 -9.61
CA ASN A 89 13.99 -9.51 -9.92
C ASN A 89 14.64 -8.15 -10.25
N GLY A 90 14.16 -7.06 -9.64
CA GLY A 90 14.66 -5.70 -9.88
C GLY A 90 14.07 -5.01 -11.11
N GLU A 91 13.29 -5.70 -11.91
CA GLU A 91 12.66 -5.17 -13.12
C GLU A 91 11.17 -4.90 -12.92
N THR A 92 10.65 -3.87 -13.59
CA THR A 92 9.23 -3.59 -13.63
C THR A 92 8.58 -4.50 -14.66
N ILE A 93 7.73 -5.44 -14.21
CA ILE A 93 7.04 -6.41 -15.07
C ILE A 93 5.59 -6.01 -15.37
N TYR A 94 5.05 -5.07 -14.62
CA TYR A 94 3.69 -4.58 -14.80
C TYR A 94 3.55 -3.16 -14.26
N GLU A 95 2.84 -2.31 -15.02
CA GLU A 95 2.50 -0.95 -14.60
C GLU A 95 1.07 -0.61 -15.05
N GLU A 96 0.33 0.04 -14.18
CA GLU A 96 -0.91 0.77 -14.46
C GLU A 96 -0.75 2.20 -13.99
N THR A 97 -1.00 3.16 -14.85
CA THR A 97 -0.77 4.59 -14.54
C THR A 97 -2.03 5.39 -14.80
N VAL A 98 -2.24 6.39 -13.98
CA VAL A 98 -3.24 7.42 -14.27
C VAL A 98 -2.70 8.27 -15.41
N PRO A 99 -3.39 8.37 -16.56
CA PRO A 99 -2.96 9.24 -17.66
C PRO A 99 -2.73 10.68 -17.19
N ASN A 100 -1.68 11.33 -17.68
CA ASN A 100 -1.27 12.67 -17.19
C ASN A 100 -2.37 13.72 -17.35
N GLU A 101 -3.14 13.69 -18.43
CA GLU A 101 -4.29 14.58 -18.62
C GLU A 101 -5.39 14.33 -17.58
N LYS A 102 -5.68 13.07 -17.31
CA LYS A 102 -6.65 12.63 -16.29
C LYS A 102 -6.18 13.05 -14.89
N ALA A 103 -4.90 12.86 -14.57
CA ALA A 103 -4.30 13.30 -13.32
C ALA A 103 -4.34 14.83 -13.15
N LEU A 104 -4.16 15.59 -14.22
CA LEU A 104 -4.24 17.05 -14.21
C LEU A 104 -5.69 17.53 -14.00
N LYS A 105 -6.67 16.90 -14.66
CA LYS A 105 -8.10 17.17 -14.41
C LYS A 105 -8.47 16.92 -12.95
N LEU A 106 -8.06 15.79 -12.39
CA LEU A 106 -8.30 15.45 -10.99
C LEU A 106 -7.61 16.45 -10.05
N PHE A 107 -6.37 16.86 -10.36
CA PHE A 107 -5.66 17.89 -9.60
C PHE A 107 -6.51 19.17 -9.46
N TYR A 108 -7.04 19.70 -10.56
CA TYR A 108 -7.86 20.92 -10.53
C TYR A 108 -9.24 20.69 -9.89
N ALA A 109 -9.85 19.53 -10.08
CA ALA A 109 -11.10 19.17 -9.42
C ALA A 109 -10.93 19.15 -7.89
N LEU A 110 -9.88 18.52 -7.39
CA LEU A 110 -9.58 18.41 -5.96
C LEU A 110 -9.18 19.75 -5.31
N GLN A 111 -8.65 20.72 -6.06
CA GLN A 111 -8.36 22.07 -5.55
C GLN A 111 -9.60 22.82 -5.03
N LYS A 112 -10.81 22.43 -5.46
CA LYS A 112 -12.08 23.03 -5.00
C LYS A 112 -12.42 22.64 -3.56
N TYR A 113 -11.84 21.58 -3.03
CA TYR A 113 -12.10 21.04 -1.69
C TYR A 113 -11.14 21.68 -0.67
N LYS A 114 -11.66 22.65 0.10
CA LYS A 114 -10.89 23.39 1.12
C LYS A 114 -10.39 22.51 2.28
N GLU A 115 -10.99 21.36 2.45
CA GLU A 115 -10.63 20.34 3.43
C GLU A 115 -9.26 19.71 3.13
N ILE A 116 -8.88 19.62 1.87
CA ILE A 116 -7.60 19.04 1.44
C ILE A 116 -6.45 19.96 1.86
N LYS A 117 -5.50 19.40 2.59
CA LYS A 117 -4.30 20.11 3.09
C LYS A 117 -3.10 19.93 2.17
N SER A 118 -3.00 18.78 1.54
CA SER A 118 -1.95 18.47 0.56
C SER A 118 -2.46 17.49 -0.49
N LEU A 119 -1.95 17.62 -1.71
CA LEU A 119 -2.11 16.64 -2.77
C LEU A 119 -0.75 16.01 -3.07
N MET A 120 -0.65 14.70 -3.00
CA MET A 120 0.57 13.94 -3.21
C MET A 120 0.44 13.07 -4.46
N PHE A 121 1.46 13.10 -5.32
CA PHE A 121 1.52 12.33 -6.56
C PHE A 121 2.69 11.35 -6.49
N PHE A 122 2.39 10.07 -6.46
CA PHE A 122 3.36 8.98 -6.44
C PHE A 122 3.67 8.59 -7.87
N THR A 123 4.95 8.68 -8.24
CA THR A 123 5.37 8.58 -9.64
C THR A 123 6.56 7.62 -9.79
N ASN A 124 7.00 7.39 -11.04
CA ASN A 124 8.24 6.70 -11.34
C ASN A 124 9.50 7.49 -10.93
N ARG A 125 9.38 8.78 -10.63
CA ARG A 125 10.49 9.60 -10.17
C ARG A 125 10.88 9.24 -8.73
N PHE A 126 12.14 9.44 -8.37
CA PHE A 126 12.64 9.15 -7.01
C PHE A 126 11.89 9.94 -5.92
N LYS A 127 11.49 11.17 -6.23
CA LYS A 127 10.72 12.02 -5.30
C LYS A 127 9.28 12.16 -5.79
N MET A 128 8.30 11.92 -4.90
CA MET A 128 6.92 12.26 -5.18
C MET A 128 6.71 13.77 -5.27
N TYR A 129 5.74 14.20 -6.06
CA TYR A 129 5.34 15.60 -6.11
C TYR A 129 4.28 15.90 -5.04
N VAL A 130 4.41 17.04 -4.36
CA VAL A 130 3.48 17.44 -3.30
C VAL A 130 3.08 18.89 -3.48
N ASP A 131 1.78 19.12 -3.68
CA ASP A 131 1.16 20.41 -3.50
C ASP A 131 0.60 20.51 -2.07
N SER A 132 1.13 21.44 -1.28
CA SER A 132 0.68 21.72 0.08
C SER A 132 0.07 23.13 0.21
N SER A 133 -0.50 23.65 -0.87
CA SER A 133 -1.11 25.00 -0.89
C SER A 133 -2.28 25.14 0.10
N GLY A 134 -2.92 24.04 0.50
CA GLY A 134 -3.96 24.02 1.54
C GLY A 134 -3.45 24.20 2.97
N LEU A 135 -2.12 24.24 3.19
CA LEU A 135 -1.49 24.54 4.46
C LEU A 135 -0.95 25.98 4.49
N ASN A 136 -1.02 26.64 5.65
CA ASN A 136 -0.32 27.91 5.83
C ASN A 136 1.22 27.71 5.82
N PRO A 137 2.02 28.78 5.58
CA PRO A 137 3.48 28.66 5.44
C PRO A 137 4.18 28.04 6.68
N LEU A 138 3.73 28.37 7.88
CA LEU A 138 4.28 27.83 9.12
C LEU A 138 4.02 26.32 9.23
N MET A 139 2.80 25.87 8.97
CA MET A 139 2.45 24.46 9.00
C MET A 139 3.18 23.67 7.91
N ARG A 140 3.44 24.27 6.74
CA ARG A 140 4.30 23.67 5.71
C ARG A 140 5.73 23.44 6.20
N ALA A 141 6.32 24.43 6.85
CA ALA A 141 7.68 24.33 7.40
C ALA A 141 7.75 23.26 8.51
N ILE A 142 6.81 23.28 9.46
CA ILE A 142 6.73 22.27 10.53
C ILE A 142 6.53 20.86 9.94
N GLY A 143 5.62 20.73 8.98
CA GLY A 143 5.36 19.46 8.29
C GLY A 143 6.60 18.96 7.56
N TRP A 144 7.31 19.83 6.85
CA TRP A 144 8.55 19.48 6.15
C TRP A 144 9.63 18.96 7.12
N VAL A 145 9.85 19.64 8.23
CA VAL A 145 10.80 19.20 9.28
C VAL A 145 10.36 17.87 9.88
N GLY A 146 9.07 17.74 10.27
CA GLY A 146 8.54 16.52 10.87
C GLY A 146 8.65 15.31 9.95
N LEU A 147 8.38 15.47 8.66
CA LEU A 147 8.48 14.40 7.66
C LEU A 147 9.93 13.98 7.41
N ASN A 148 10.87 14.94 7.38
CA ASN A 148 12.30 14.62 7.23
C ASN A 148 12.86 13.91 8.48
N LEU A 149 12.39 14.23 9.68
CA LEU A 149 12.74 13.53 10.91
C LEU A 149 12.17 12.10 10.97
N GLN A 150 11.04 11.83 10.30
CA GLN A 150 10.45 10.49 10.18
C GLN A 150 11.00 9.68 9.00
N GLY A 151 12.09 10.08 8.41
CA GLY A 151 12.66 9.60 7.15
C GLY A 151 12.77 8.08 6.94
N ALA A 152 12.61 7.25 8.00
CA ALA A 152 12.53 5.78 7.84
C ALA A 152 11.21 5.32 7.19
N TYR A 153 10.10 6.05 7.43
CA TYR A 153 8.74 5.68 7.04
C TYR A 153 8.17 6.53 5.90
N PHE A 154 8.93 7.51 5.42
CA PHE A 154 8.42 8.46 4.43
C PHE A 154 9.12 8.31 3.07
N GLU A 155 8.32 8.44 2.01
CA GLU A 155 8.83 8.53 0.64
C GLU A 155 9.49 9.90 0.44
N PRO A 156 10.61 9.99 -0.29
CA PRO A 156 11.21 11.28 -0.67
C PRO A 156 10.22 12.14 -1.45
N PHE A 157 10.20 13.44 -1.19
CA PHE A 157 9.23 14.34 -1.81
C PHE A 157 9.83 15.69 -2.18
N GLN A 158 9.15 16.38 -3.08
CA GLN A 158 9.43 17.77 -3.46
C GLN A 158 8.15 18.60 -3.39
N LEU A 159 8.24 19.77 -2.76
CA LEU A 159 7.11 20.66 -2.52
C LEU A 159 6.96 21.69 -3.64
N GLY A 160 5.72 22.06 -3.94
CA GLY A 160 5.38 23.24 -4.74
C GLY A 160 4.32 22.97 -5.79
N LYS A 161 3.27 23.81 -5.81
CA LYS A 161 2.15 23.71 -6.77
C LYS A 161 2.62 23.72 -8.22
N ASN A 162 3.41 24.72 -8.62
CA ASN A 162 3.90 24.84 -9.99
C ASN A 162 4.83 23.67 -10.38
N ARG A 163 5.62 23.18 -9.42
CA ARG A 163 6.48 22.02 -9.63
C ARG A 163 5.67 20.73 -9.80
N THR A 164 4.59 20.58 -9.03
CA THR A 164 3.66 19.47 -9.16
C THR A 164 2.98 19.50 -10.52
N ILE A 165 2.46 20.66 -10.97
CA ILE A 165 1.83 20.79 -12.28
C ILE A 165 2.81 20.46 -13.41
N LYS A 166 4.03 21.00 -13.38
CA LYS A 166 5.08 20.69 -14.36
C LYS A 166 5.43 19.20 -14.37
N GLY A 167 5.49 18.59 -13.17
CA GLY A 167 5.75 17.16 -13.06
C GLY A 167 4.63 16.28 -13.62
N ILE A 168 3.36 16.67 -13.45
CA ILE A 168 2.21 15.97 -14.05
C ILE A 168 2.21 16.14 -15.57
N GLN A 169 2.59 17.30 -16.09
CA GLN A 169 2.62 17.62 -17.53
C GLN A 169 3.83 16.99 -18.26
N ASP A 170 4.86 16.56 -17.54
CA ASP A 170 6.01 15.89 -18.13
C ASP A 170 5.61 14.49 -18.65
N PRO A 171 5.69 14.23 -19.97
CA PRO A 171 5.27 12.97 -20.58
C PRO A 171 6.07 11.75 -20.08
N GLU A 172 7.29 11.96 -19.58
CA GLU A 172 8.13 10.92 -18.99
C GLU A 172 7.73 10.58 -17.53
N THR A 173 6.83 11.35 -16.94
CA THR A 173 6.33 11.10 -15.59
C THR A 173 5.16 10.14 -15.64
N LYS A 174 5.34 8.95 -15.09
CA LYS A 174 4.30 7.95 -14.87
C LYS A 174 3.70 8.15 -13.49
N ILE A 175 2.38 8.35 -13.40
CA ILE A 175 1.66 8.61 -12.16
C ILE A 175 0.95 7.33 -11.73
N TYR A 176 1.33 6.77 -10.60
CA TYR A 176 0.75 5.53 -10.07
C TYR A 176 -0.40 5.75 -9.10
N LYS A 177 -0.32 6.81 -8.29
CA LYS A 177 -1.28 7.13 -7.26
C LYS A 177 -1.34 8.62 -6.98
N ILE A 178 -2.55 9.13 -6.75
CA ILE A 178 -2.83 10.50 -6.32
C ILE A 178 -3.49 10.43 -4.95
N MET A 179 -2.98 11.20 -3.98
CA MET A 179 -3.43 11.08 -2.60
C MET A 179 -3.70 12.45 -1.97
N PRO A 180 -4.96 12.90 -1.90
CA PRO A 180 -5.36 14.01 -1.05
C PRO A 180 -5.24 13.63 0.44
N TRP A 181 -4.60 14.52 1.20
CA TRP A 181 -4.42 14.40 2.64
C TRP A 181 -5.16 15.51 3.38
N PHE A 182 -5.87 15.16 4.46
CA PHE A 182 -6.82 16.01 5.16
C PHE A 182 -6.31 16.56 6.49
N GLY A 183 -5.10 16.20 6.90
CA GLY A 183 -4.47 16.69 8.12
C GLY A 183 -4.10 15.61 9.11
N LEU A 184 -3.58 16.00 10.26
CA LEU A 184 -3.10 15.10 11.30
C LEU A 184 -4.21 14.69 12.29
N GLY A 185 -4.01 13.51 12.91
CA GLY A 185 -4.81 13.03 14.03
C GLY A 185 -6.27 12.73 13.69
N LYS A 186 -7.11 12.65 14.70
CA LYS A 186 -8.53 12.27 14.57
C LYS A 186 -9.31 13.18 13.61
N LYS A 187 -9.06 14.50 13.66
CA LYS A 187 -9.75 15.46 12.79
C LYS A 187 -9.49 15.21 11.29
N GLY A 188 -8.24 14.86 10.92
CA GLY A 188 -7.92 14.51 9.53
C GLY A 188 -8.62 13.24 9.08
N VAL A 189 -8.65 12.22 9.93
CA VAL A 189 -9.33 10.94 9.71
C VAL A 189 -10.85 11.15 9.52
N GLU A 190 -11.49 11.90 10.41
CA GLU A 190 -12.93 12.21 10.33
C GLU A 190 -13.27 13.00 9.08
N THR A 191 -12.41 13.97 8.72
CA THR A 191 -12.60 14.77 7.49
C THR A 191 -12.51 13.91 6.24
N ALA A 192 -11.49 13.07 6.15
CA ALA A 192 -11.32 12.12 5.03
C ALA A 192 -12.54 11.19 4.91
N ARG A 193 -13.03 10.66 6.05
CA ARG A 193 -14.21 9.79 6.06
C ARG A 193 -15.47 10.48 5.55
N LYS A 194 -15.70 11.73 5.96
CA LYS A 194 -16.88 12.51 5.53
C LYS A 194 -16.91 12.79 4.02
N VAL A 195 -15.75 12.94 3.38
CA VAL A 195 -15.69 13.26 1.95
C VAL A 195 -15.52 12.01 1.07
N TYR A 196 -15.20 10.86 1.66
CA TYR A 196 -14.91 9.64 0.93
C TYR A 196 -16.06 9.20 0.02
N ASP A 197 -17.28 9.09 0.58
CA ASP A 197 -18.44 8.63 -0.17
C ASP A 197 -18.77 9.59 -1.33
N LYS A 198 -18.61 10.91 -1.11
CA LYS A 198 -18.76 11.92 -2.15
C LYS A 198 -17.71 11.75 -3.26
N PHE A 199 -16.46 11.43 -2.91
CA PHE A 199 -15.42 11.21 -3.91
C PHE A 199 -15.66 9.91 -4.71
N VAL A 200 -16.19 8.88 -4.08
CA VAL A 200 -16.61 7.65 -4.77
C VAL A 200 -17.75 7.95 -5.75
N GLU A 201 -18.74 8.75 -5.35
CA GLU A 201 -19.85 9.15 -6.23
C GLU A 201 -19.38 10.03 -7.39
N GLU A 202 -18.49 11.01 -7.14
CA GLU A 202 -18.06 11.99 -8.16
C GLU A 202 -16.99 11.43 -9.13
N PHE A 203 -16.09 10.55 -8.65
CA PHE A 203 -14.91 10.11 -9.40
C PHE A 203 -14.80 8.60 -9.57
N GLY A 204 -15.69 7.81 -8.93
CA GLY A 204 -15.56 6.35 -8.88
C GLY A 204 -15.74 5.64 -10.23
N ASP A 205 -16.32 6.27 -11.23
CA ASP A 205 -16.42 5.73 -12.58
C ASP A 205 -15.05 5.75 -13.31
N GLU A 206 -14.24 6.76 -13.01
CA GLU A 206 -12.95 6.96 -13.66
C GLU A 206 -11.75 6.44 -12.84
N TYR A 207 -11.88 6.39 -11.51
CA TYR A 207 -10.78 6.05 -10.60
C TYR A 207 -11.15 4.91 -9.67
N GLU A 208 -10.14 4.13 -9.32
CA GLU A 208 -10.19 3.25 -8.16
C GLU A 208 -9.86 4.07 -6.91
N ILE A 209 -10.75 4.07 -5.91
CA ILE A 209 -10.67 4.98 -4.76
C ILE A 209 -10.68 4.19 -3.47
N TRP A 210 -9.66 4.40 -2.62
CA TRP A 210 -9.53 3.75 -1.32
C TRP A 210 -9.39 4.75 -0.19
N TYR A 211 -10.05 4.45 0.92
CA TYR A 211 -9.89 5.19 2.18
C TYR A 211 -8.63 4.71 2.91
N SER A 212 -7.78 5.64 3.36
CA SER A 212 -6.50 5.36 4.03
C SER A 212 -6.26 6.32 5.20
N GLY A 213 -7.04 6.16 6.27
CA GLY A 213 -6.94 7.00 7.46
C GLY A 213 -7.17 8.50 7.16
N PRO A 214 -6.19 9.39 7.34
CA PRO A 214 -6.34 10.83 7.07
C PRO A 214 -6.18 11.18 5.58
N ALA A 215 -6.19 10.20 4.68
CA ALA A 215 -6.03 10.35 3.25
C ALA A 215 -7.05 9.53 2.47
N ILE A 216 -7.23 9.87 1.20
CA ILE A 216 -7.96 9.08 0.20
C ILE A 216 -6.99 8.83 -0.95
N GLU A 217 -7.00 7.64 -1.50
CA GLU A 217 -6.07 7.22 -2.55
C GLU A 217 -6.82 7.01 -3.85
N PHE A 218 -6.34 7.63 -4.93
CA PHE A 218 -6.86 7.51 -6.28
C PHE A 218 -5.82 6.81 -7.16
N MET A 219 -6.22 5.73 -7.80
CA MET A 219 -5.48 5.04 -8.86
C MET A 219 -6.32 5.02 -10.13
N ASP A 220 -5.75 4.59 -11.22
CA ASP A 220 -6.54 4.35 -12.43
C ASP A 220 -7.56 3.25 -12.20
N LYS A 221 -8.72 3.33 -12.89
CA LYS A 221 -9.85 2.41 -12.68
C LYS A 221 -9.45 0.96 -12.85
N GLY A 222 -9.87 0.13 -11.89
CA GLY A 222 -9.57 -1.29 -11.87
C GLY A 222 -8.19 -1.67 -11.33
N THR A 223 -7.37 -0.68 -10.92
CA THR A 223 -6.09 -0.93 -10.26
C THR A 223 -6.31 -1.42 -8.84
N ASN A 224 -5.87 -2.63 -8.51
CA ASN A 224 -5.92 -3.16 -7.14
C ASN A 224 -4.82 -4.18 -6.88
N LYS A 225 -4.56 -4.42 -5.59
CA LYS A 225 -3.51 -5.33 -5.10
C LYS A 225 -3.65 -6.76 -5.66
N ALA A 226 -4.87 -7.28 -5.77
CA ALA A 226 -5.11 -8.67 -6.21
C ALA A 226 -4.81 -8.85 -7.70
N LYS A 227 -5.26 -7.94 -8.56
CA LYS A 227 -4.96 -7.97 -10.01
C LYS A 227 -3.46 -7.97 -10.26
N ALA A 228 -2.74 -7.09 -9.58
CA ALA A 228 -1.29 -6.98 -9.73
C ALA A 228 -0.54 -8.20 -9.15
N LEU A 229 -1.01 -8.73 -8.02
CA LEU A 229 -0.44 -9.96 -7.45
C LEU A 229 -0.62 -11.15 -8.39
N LYS A 230 -1.81 -11.33 -8.99
CA LYS A 230 -2.04 -12.39 -9.99
C LYS A 230 -1.07 -12.29 -11.16
N LYS A 231 -0.83 -11.08 -11.71
CA LYS A 231 0.18 -10.88 -12.77
C LYS A 231 1.59 -11.33 -12.37
N LEU A 232 1.97 -11.08 -11.12
CA LEU A 232 3.26 -11.54 -10.60
C LEU A 232 3.31 -13.06 -10.46
N LEU A 233 2.25 -13.66 -9.92
CA LEU A 233 2.18 -15.11 -9.70
C LEU A 233 2.21 -15.89 -11.01
N ASP A 234 1.53 -15.37 -12.06
CA ASP A 234 1.57 -15.94 -13.41
C ASP A 234 3.01 -15.98 -13.95
N VAL A 235 3.79 -14.90 -13.75
CA VAL A 235 5.22 -14.85 -14.13
C VAL A 235 6.06 -15.81 -13.30
N CYS A 236 5.73 -16.00 -12.02
CA CYS A 236 6.45 -16.91 -11.11
C CYS A 236 6.02 -18.38 -11.26
N ASN A 237 5.02 -18.71 -12.07
CA ASN A 237 4.39 -20.04 -12.18
C ASN A 237 3.94 -20.58 -10.80
N ILE A 238 3.30 -19.74 -9.99
CA ILE A 238 2.75 -20.08 -8.68
C ILE A 238 1.21 -20.04 -8.77
N ASN A 239 0.55 -21.14 -8.41
CA ASN A 239 -0.91 -21.19 -8.38
C ASN A 239 -1.48 -20.30 -7.28
N TYR A 240 -2.68 -19.76 -7.49
CA TYR A 240 -3.29 -18.80 -6.55
C TYR A 240 -3.68 -19.44 -5.20
N ASP A 241 -3.93 -20.74 -5.17
CA ASP A 241 -4.16 -21.54 -3.95
C ASP A 241 -2.86 -21.85 -3.18
N GLU A 242 -1.69 -21.68 -3.79
CA GLU A 242 -0.37 -21.87 -3.16
C GLU A 242 0.16 -20.57 -2.51
N VAL A 243 -0.67 -19.52 -2.41
CA VAL A 243 -0.30 -18.21 -1.87
C VAL A 243 -1.04 -17.88 -0.61
N ALA A 244 -0.33 -17.51 0.46
CA ALA A 244 -0.90 -16.91 1.65
C ALA A 244 -0.88 -15.38 1.52
N VAL A 245 -2.05 -14.73 1.55
CA VAL A 245 -2.18 -13.26 1.51
C VAL A 245 -2.50 -12.73 2.91
N VAL A 246 -1.80 -11.66 3.33
CA VAL A 246 -1.96 -11.07 4.67
C VAL A 246 -2.12 -9.55 4.55
N GLY A 247 -3.14 -8.99 5.22
CA GLY A 247 -3.43 -7.56 5.22
C GLY A 247 -4.23 -7.11 6.43
N ASP A 248 -4.61 -5.82 6.51
CA ASP A 248 -5.36 -5.26 7.64
C ASP A 248 -6.31 -4.11 7.28
N SER A 249 -6.36 -3.68 6.02
CA SER A 249 -7.12 -2.49 5.63
C SER A 249 -8.00 -2.69 4.39
N GLY A 250 -8.83 -1.69 4.07
CA GLY A 250 -9.81 -1.79 2.98
C GLY A 250 -9.21 -2.10 1.62
N ASN A 251 -8.01 -1.59 1.32
CA ASN A 251 -7.30 -1.89 0.06
C ASN A 251 -6.76 -3.32 -0.04
N ASP A 252 -6.86 -4.13 1.06
CA ASP A 252 -6.53 -5.56 1.06
C ASP A 252 -7.75 -6.44 0.78
N ILE A 253 -8.97 -5.89 0.84
CA ILE A 253 -10.19 -6.66 0.56
C ILE A 253 -10.13 -7.40 -0.77
N PRO A 254 -9.65 -6.80 -1.87
CA PRO A 254 -9.48 -7.54 -3.12
C PRO A 254 -8.57 -8.78 -2.99
N LEU A 255 -7.53 -8.73 -2.13
CA LEU A 255 -6.70 -9.91 -1.86
C LEU A 255 -7.51 -11.02 -1.17
N PHE A 256 -8.29 -10.66 -0.15
CA PHE A 256 -9.08 -11.64 0.61
C PHE A 256 -10.19 -12.28 -0.22
N GLU A 257 -10.77 -11.55 -1.16
CA GLU A 257 -11.83 -12.04 -2.05
C GLU A 257 -11.31 -12.88 -3.22
N ASN A 258 -10.03 -12.75 -3.57
CA ASN A 258 -9.44 -13.41 -4.74
C ASN A 258 -8.48 -14.55 -4.39
N PHE A 259 -8.06 -14.68 -3.12
CA PHE A 259 -7.12 -15.72 -2.68
C PHE A 259 -7.69 -16.54 -1.55
N GLU A 260 -7.60 -17.86 -1.67
CA GLU A 260 -8.20 -18.78 -0.72
C GLU A 260 -7.53 -18.71 0.65
N ASN A 261 -6.20 -18.64 0.70
CA ASN A 261 -5.44 -18.58 1.95
C ASN A 261 -5.29 -17.13 2.40
N SER A 262 -6.39 -16.53 2.86
CA SER A 262 -6.47 -15.13 3.25
C SER A 262 -6.46 -14.94 4.77
N PHE A 263 -5.58 -14.05 5.22
CA PHE A 263 -5.31 -13.79 6.63
C PHE A 263 -5.42 -12.28 6.91
N VAL A 264 -6.15 -11.93 7.95
CA VAL A 264 -6.33 -10.54 8.38
C VAL A 264 -5.79 -10.32 9.78
N MET A 265 -5.16 -9.19 10.02
CA MET A 265 -4.67 -8.81 11.34
C MET A 265 -5.82 -8.48 12.29
N ALA A 266 -5.73 -8.93 13.56
CA ALA A 266 -6.81 -8.80 14.54
C ALA A 266 -7.22 -7.35 14.86
N GLN A 267 -6.32 -6.36 14.66
CA GLN A 267 -6.61 -4.94 14.86
C GLN A 267 -7.30 -4.27 13.66
N ALA A 268 -7.47 -4.97 12.53
CA ALA A 268 -8.20 -4.45 11.37
C ALA A 268 -9.65 -4.07 11.72
N PRO A 269 -10.28 -3.16 10.98
CA PRO A 269 -11.71 -2.87 11.10
C PRO A 269 -12.57 -4.13 10.92
N GLU A 270 -13.73 -4.21 11.57
CA GLU A 270 -14.55 -5.43 11.55
C GLU A 270 -15.05 -5.77 10.13
N GLU A 271 -15.40 -4.75 9.33
CA GLU A 271 -15.78 -4.93 7.93
C GLU A 271 -14.69 -5.60 7.08
N VAL A 272 -13.42 -5.31 7.38
CA VAL A 272 -12.26 -5.93 6.71
C VAL A 272 -12.03 -7.35 7.19
N LYS A 273 -12.17 -7.58 8.53
CA LYS A 273 -12.00 -8.91 9.14
C LYS A 273 -12.99 -9.95 8.63
N GLN A 274 -14.19 -9.51 8.23
CA GLN A 274 -15.22 -10.39 7.70
C GLN A 274 -14.91 -10.92 6.29
N LYS A 275 -13.97 -10.29 5.58
CA LYS A 275 -13.58 -10.64 4.21
C LYS A 275 -12.48 -11.69 4.13
N ALA A 276 -11.72 -11.90 5.19
CA ALA A 276 -10.65 -12.89 5.25
C ALA A 276 -11.04 -14.14 6.03
N LYS A 277 -10.41 -15.26 5.71
CA LYS A 277 -10.72 -16.57 6.33
C LYS A 277 -10.17 -16.71 7.75
N VAL A 278 -8.99 -16.15 8.03
CA VAL A 278 -8.29 -16.34 9.30
C VAL A 278 -7.87 -15.00 9.91
N ARG A 279 -8.05 -14.86 11.21
CA ARG A 279 -7.61 -13.70 12.00
C ARG A 279 -6.30 -14.00 12.72
N LEU A 280 -5.28 -13.18 12.49
CA LEU A 280 -3.97 -13.30 13.14
C LEU A 280 -3.82 -12.24 14.24
N LYS A 281 -3.38 -12.65 15.43
CA LYS A 281 -3.02 -11.71 16.51
C LYS A 281 -1.66 -11.02 16.23
N SER A 282 -0.76 -11.74 15.62
CA SER A 282 0.57 -11.29 15.21
C SER A 282 0.89 -11.86 13.83
N PHE A 283 1.66 -11.13 13.04
CA PHE A 283 2.03 -11.57 11.68
C PHE A 283 2.77 -12.93 11.67
N ASN A 284 3.66 -13.16 12.63
CA ASN A 284 4.39 -14.43 12.73
C ASN A 284 3.51 -15.63 13.15
N ASP A 285 2.25 -15.42 13.63
CA ASP A 285 1.31 -16.52 13.88
C ASP A 285 0.91 -17.24 12.59
N LEU A 286 1.18 -16.64 11.43
CA LEU A 286 1.02 -17.26 10.12
C LEU A 286 1.75 -18.60 10.03
N SER A 287 2.89 -18.77 10.75
CA SER A 287 3.62 -20.04 10.83
C SER A 287 2.78 -21.24 11.32
N ASN A 288 1.70 -21.00 12.03
CA ASN A 288 0.80 -22.06 12.51
C ASN A 288 -0.13 -22.61 11.41
N TYR A 289 -0.23 -21.93 10.27
CA TYR A 289 -1.16 -22.22 9.18
C TYR A 289 -0.47 -22.63 7.88
N ILE A 290 0.80 -22.27 7.71
CA ILE A 290 1.57 -22.58 6.51
C ILE A 290 2.76 -23.48 6.85
N LYS A 291 2.88 -24.55 6.10
CA LYS A 291 4.03 -25.50 6.18
C LYS A 291 5.08 -25.14 5.16
#